data_93456147c0389d83205b50231250d2cc
#
_entry.id   93456147c0389d83205b50231250d2cc
#
_cell.length_a   1.000
_cell.length_b   1.000
_cell.length_c   1.000
_cell.angle_alpha   90.00
_cell.angle_beta   90.00
_cell.angle_gamma   90.00
#
_symmetry.space_group_name_H-M   'P 1'
#
loop_
_entity.id
_entity.type
_entity.pdbx_description
1 polymer ?
#
loop_
_entity_poly.entity_id
_entity_poly.type
_entity_poly.pdbx_seq_one_letter_code
_entity_poly.pdbx_strand_id
1 'polypeptide(L)'
;LVITGRKKMEEDLITAKEKAEESNRLKSAFLANMSHEIRTPLNAIVGFSSILADAEEPEEKEEYINIIENNNTLLLQLVGDILELSKIESGTLEFVFSDLDLNALFKEIEESAQLRQKNEAVPIRYIPEMPDCTVNIERNRLTQVMTNMLNNAMKFTYSGSITFGYRLKDTDFLYFYVTDTGCGIEEDKKDTVFGRFVKLDSFSQGTGLGLSICQSVVENLGGSVGVESEPGKGSTFWFTLP
;
A
#
# COMPACT_ATOMS: atom_id res chain seq x y z
N LEU A 1 -6.02 47.07 -20.01
CA LEU A 1 -6.05 45.72 -20.62
C LEU A 1 -4.65 45.08 -20.70
N VAL A 2 -3.59 45.79 -21.13
CA VAL A 2 -2.22 45.26 -21.24
C VAL A 2 -1.61 44.99 -19.85
N ILE A 3 -1.84 45.85 -18.86
CA ILE A 3 -1.31 45.74 -17.49
C ILE A 3 -1.94 44.53 -16.77
N THR A 4 -3.22 44.24 -17.03
CA THR A 4 -3.95 43.08 -16.43
C THR A 4 -3.43 41.77 -16.98
N GLY A 5 -3.11 41.70 -18.28
CA GLY A 5 -2.54 40.52 -18.91
C GLY A 5 -1.13 40.17 -18.38
N ARG A 6 -0.28 41.19 -18.19
CA ARG A 6 1.09 41.03 -17.66
C ARG A 6 1.08 40.55 -16.21
N LYS A 7 0.19 41.12 -15.38
CA LYS A 7 0.06 40.73 -13.98
C LYS A 7 -0.44 39.25 -13.85
N LYS A 8 -1.41 38.86 -14.67
CA LYS A 8 -1.87 37.47 -14.72
C LYS A 8 -0.80 36.49 -15.15
N MET A 9 0.00 36.82 -16.18
CA MET A 9 1.14 36.00 -16.60
C MET A 9 2.20 35.86 -15.51
N GLU A 10 2.45 36.93 -14.74
CA GLU A 10 3.41 36.93 -13.63
C GLU A 10 2.90 36.01 -12.47
N GLU A 11 1.62 36.10 -12.13
CA GLU A 11 0.96 35.21 -11.15
C GLU A 11 0.97 33.74 -11.61
N ASP A 12 0.66 33.47 -12.88
CA ASP A 12 0.70 32.12 -13.46
C ASP A 12 2.12 31.54 -13.44
N LEU A 13 3.15 32.37 -13.73
CA LEU A 13 4.57 31.98 -13.70
C LEU A 13 5.02 31.66 -12.26
N ILE A 14 4.66 32.49 -11.29
CA ILE A 14 4.98 32.25 -9.87
C ILE A 14 4.35 30.92 -9.43
N THR A 15 3.08 30.71 -9.72
CA THR A 15 2.38 29.46 -9.36
C THR A 15 3.01 28.23 -10.03
N ALA A 16 3.39 28.34 -11.31
CA ALA A 16 4.07 27.27 -12.03
C ALA A 16 5.46 26.97 -11.44
N LYS A 17 6.20 28.02 -11.05
CA LYS A 17 7.51 27.89 -10.40
C LYS A 17 7.38 27.20 -9.04
N GLU A 18 6.46 27.65 -8.19
CA GLU A 18 6.22 27.06 -6.88
C GLU A 18 5.85 25.57 -6.97
N LYS A 19 4.98 25.21 -7.92
CA LYS A 19 4.64 23.80 -8.20
C LYS A 19 5.85 22.99 -8.65
N ALA A 20 6.71 23.56 -9.51
CA ALA A 20 7.91 22.89 -9.99
C ALA A 20 8.94 22.69 -8.87
N GLU A 21 9.13 23.70 -8.01
CA GLU A 21 10.03 23.64 -6.85
C GLU A 21 9.53 22.61 -5.82
N GLU A 22 8.25 22.60 -5.53
CA GLU A 22 7.65 21.61 -4.62
C GLU A 22 7.77 20.18 -5.19
N SER A 23 7.48 19.98 -6.47
CA SER A 23 7.67 18.69 -7.15
C SER A 23 9.13 18.22 -7.06
N ASN A 24 10.10 19.13 -7.25
CA ASN A 24 11.52 18.80 -7.18
C ASN A 24 11.96 18.48 -5.74
N ARG A 25 11.43 19.19 -4.75
CA ARG A 25 11.63 18.91 -3.32
C ARG A 25 11.11 17.53 -2.94
N LEU A 26 9.89 17.19 -3.34
CA LEU A 26 9.28 15.89 -3.09
C LEU A 26 10.06 14.75 -3.75
N LYS A 27 10.54 14.97 -5.00
CA LYS A 27 11.37 13.99 -5.70
C LYS A 27 12.71 13.76 -5.02
N SER A 28 13.35 14.83 -4.53
CA SER A 28 14.61 14.72 -3.79
C SER A 28 14.42 13.98 -2.44
N ALA A 29 13.37 14.30 -1.71
CA ALA A 29 13.02 13.60 -0.47
C ALA A 29 12.72 12.11 -0.74
N PHE A 30 12.01 11.80 -1.82
CA PHE A 30 11.75 10.43 -2.25
C PHE A 30 13.04 9.64 -2.50
N LEU A 31 13.99 10.19 -3.26
CA LEU A 31 15.28 9.54 -3.54
C LEU A 31 16.13 9.35 -2.27
N ALA A 32 16.11 10.31 -1.35
CA ALA A 32 16.80 10.20 -0.07
C ALA A 32 16.21 9.08 0.79
N ASN A 33 14.89 9.01 0.90
CA ASN A 33 14.18 7.98 1.64
C ASN A 33 14.40 6.58 1.01
N MET A 34 14.33 6.46 -0.33
CA MET A 34 14.67 5.22 -1.03
C MET A 34 16.07 4.72 -0.66
N SER A 35 17.06 5.62 -0.71
CA SER A 35 18.45 5.25 -0.39
C SER A 35 18.58 4.74 1.04
N HIS A 36 17.85 5.33 1.97
CA HIS A 36 17.83 4.88 3.37
C HIS A 36 17.13 3.52 3.53
N GLU A 37 15.93 3.36 2.93
CA GLU A 37 15.14 2.13 3.04
C GLU A 37 15.82 0.92 2.33
N ILE A 38 16.64 1.16 1.30
CA ILE A 38 17.47 0.12 0.66
C ILE A 38 18.69 -0.20 1.53
N ARG A 39 19.34 0.79 2.12
CA ARG A 39 20.58 0.59 2.88
C ARG A 39 20.36 -0.26 4.13
N THR A 40 19.28 -0.09 4.82
CA THR A 40 18.97 -0.80 6.07
C THR A 40 18.92 -2.32 5.89
N PRO A 41 18.08 -2.90 5.02
CA PRO A 41 18.07 -4.35 4.77
C PRO A 41 19.36 -4.84 4.14
N LEU A 42 20.00 -4.06 3.26
CA LEU A 42 21.26 -4.45 2.64
C LEU A 42 22.38 -4.61 3.69
N ASN A 43 22.48 -3.66 4.64
CA ASN A 43 23.46 -3.75 5.72
C ASN A 43 23.18 -4.94 6.64
N ALA A 44 21.92 -5.27 6.90
CA ALA A 44 21.56 -6.47 7.66
C ALA A 44 21.99 -7.74 6.91
N ILE A 45 21.69 -7.86 5.61
CA ILE A 45 22.11 -9.01 4.78
C ILE A 45 23.64 -9.16 4.83
N VAL A 46 24.39 -8.09 4.57
CA VAL A 46 25.86 -8.12 4.55
C VAL A 46 26.41 -8.46 5.94
N GLY A 47 25.89 -7.85 7.00
CA GLY A 47 26.34 -8.08 8.37
C GLY A 47 26.12 -9.52 8.82
N PHE A 48 24.90 -10.03 8.68
CA PHE A 48 24.57 -11.40 9.09
C PHE A 48 25.24 -12.46 8.19
N SER A 49 25.41 -12.18 6.90
CA SER A 49 26.19 -13.07 6.02
C SER A 49 27.66 -13.19 6.44
N SER A 50 28.25 -12.12 6.98
CA SER A 50 29.65 -12.14 7.42
C SER A 50 29.85 -13.00 8.68
N ILE A 51 28.91 -12.97 9.62
CA ILE A 51 29.01 -13.74 10.87
C ILE A 51 28.46 -15.18 10.74
N LEU A 52 27.62 -15.43 9.72
CA LEU A 52 27.06 -16.77 9.46
C LEU A 52 28.15 -17.84 9.26
N ALA A 53 29.30 -17.46 8.67
CA ALA A 53 30.41 -18.36 8.44
C ALA A 53 31.10 -18.79 9.73
N ASP A 54 31.09 -17.95 10.75
CA ASP A 54 31.74 -18.16 12.06
C ASP A 54 30.77 -18.72 13.11
N ALA A 55 29.46 -18.81 12.80
CA ALA A 55 28.48 -19.39 13.71
C ALA A 55 28.76 -20.90 13.88
N GLU A 56 28.83 -21.38 15.11
CA GLU A 56 29.07 -22.79 15.41
C GLU A 56 27.76 -23.55 15.67
N GLU A 57 26.82 -22.91 16.39
CA GLU A 57 25.58 -23.54 16.79
C GLU A 57 24.52 -23.54 15.65
N PRO A 58 23.83 -24.67 15.45
CA PRO A 58 22.79 -24.77 14.40
C PRO A 58 21.65 -23.73 14.55
N GLU A 59 21.24 -23.44 15.79
CA GLU A 59 20.18 -22.47 16.10
C GLU A 59 20.58 -21.05 15.69
N GLU A 60 21.84 -20.65 15.93
CA GLU A 60 22.35 -19.35 15.47
C GLU A 60 22.38 -19.23 13.95
N LYS A 61 22.79 -20.31 13.27
CA LYS A 61 22.78 -20.36 11.80
C LYS A 61 21.39 -20.17 11.25
N GLU A 62 20.41 -20.87 11.80
CA GLU A 62 19.01 -20.76 11.38
C GLU A 62 18.47 -19.35 11.63
N GLU A 63 18.78 -18.73 12.77
CA GLU A 63 18.39 -17.35 13.05
C GLU A 63 19.00 -16.37 12.04
N TYR A 64 20.30 -16.46 11.75
CA TYR A 64 20.97 -15.57 10.79
C TYR A 64 20.43 -15.75 9.37
N ILE A 65 20.19 -17.00 8.94
CA ILE A 65 19.56 -17.29 7.65
C ILE A 65 18.17 -16.64 7.58
N ASN A 66 17.34 -16.80 8.60
CA ASN A 66 16.01 -16.21 8.65
C ASN A 66 16.05 -14.66 8.56
N ILE A 67 17.03 -14.04 9.23
CA ILE A 67 17.22 -12.58 9.15
C ILE A 67 17.62 -12.17 7.73
N ILE A 68 18.53 -12.88 7.09
CA ILE A 68 18.98 -12.62 5.73
C ILE A 68 17.81 -12.76 4.74
N GLU A 69 17.04 -13.85 4.82
CA GLU A 69 15.90 -14.12 3.94
C GLU A 69 14.79 -13.08 4.09
N ASN A 70 14.47 -12.70 5.33
CA ASN A 70 13.47 -11.67 5.59
C ASN A 70 13.88 -10.31 5.01
N ASN A 71 15.14 -9.91 5.17
CA ASN A 71 15.66 -8.67 4.62
C ASN A 71 15.78 -8.70 3.08
N ASN A 72 16.13 -9.85 2.50
CA ASN A 72 16.12 -10.04 1.05
C ASN A 72 14.70 -9.90 0.47
N THR A 73 13.71 -10.52 1.10
CA THR A 73 12.30 -10.39 0.71
C THR A 73 11.83 -8.94 0.77
N LEU A 74 12.17 -8.22 1.85
CA LEU A 74 11.85 -6.81 2.01
C LEU A 74 12.51 -5.95 0.92
N LEU A 75 13.77 -6.23 0.58
CA LEU A 75 14.50 -5.51 -0.46
C LEU A 75 13.89 -5.72 -1.84
N LEU A 76 13.54 -6.97 -2.19
CA LEU A 76 12.86 -7.29 -3.45
C LEU A 76 11.50 -6.59 -3.55
N GLN A 77 10.72 -6.60 -2.47
CA GLN A 77 9.46 -5.87 -2.41
C GLN A 77 9.66 -4.36 -2.63
N LEU A 78 10.64 -3.76 -1.95
CA LEU A 78 10.94 -2.34 -2.08
C LEU A 78 11.32 -1.97 -3.53
N VAL A 79 12.16 -2.76 -4.17
CA VAL A 79 12.54 -2.55 -5.59
C VAL A 79 11.32 -2.67 -6.49
N GLY A 80 10.45 -3.66 -6.27
CA GLY A 80 9.19 -3.83 -6.99
C GLY A 80 8.27 -2.61 -6.85
N ASP A 81 8.06 -2.16 -5.62
CA ASP A 81 7.24 -0.99 -5.27
C ASP A 81 7.75 0.30 -5.98
N ILE A 82 9.07 0.50 -5.99
CA ILE A 82 9.72 1.64 -6.65
C ILE A 82 9.53 1.61 -8.16
N LEU A 83 9.75 0.45 -8.79
CA LEU A 83 9.57 0.28 -10.23
C LEU A 83 8.11 0.49 -10.63
N GLU A 84 7.18 0.04 -9.82
CA GLU A 84 5.76 0.24 -10.05
C GLU A 84 5.37 1.72 -9.94
N LEU A 85 5.81 2.40 -8.87
CA LEU A 85 5.58 3.82 -8.70
C LEU A 85 6.15 4.63 -9.87
N SER A 86 7.33 4.25 -10.37
CA SER A 86 7.94 4.85 -11.55
C SER A 86 7.10 4.68 -12.82
N LYS A 87 6.49 3.50 -13.03
CA LYS A 87 5.56 3.25 -14.15
C LYS A 87 4.29 4.07 -14.03
N ILE A 88 3.76 4.21 -12.82
CA ILE A 88 2.58 5.05 -12.55
C ILE A 88 2.89 6.53 -12.86
N GLU A 89 3.98 7.06 -12.34
CA GLU A 89 4.36 8.47 -12.54
C GLU A 89 4.69 8.82 -14.00
N SER A 90 5.27 7.88 -14.73
CA SER A 90 5.56 8.06 -16.17
C SER A 90 4.33 7.85 -17.07
N GLY A 91 3.19 7.43 -16.52
CA GLY A 91 1.99 7.11 -17.30
C GLY A 91 2.16 5.89 -18.21
N THR A 92 3.15 5.03 -17.92
CA THR A 92 3.44 3.83 -18.71
C THR A 92 2.79 2.57 -18.10
N LEU A 93 1.97 2.74 -17.06
CA LEU A 93 1.23 1.64 -16.48
C LEU A 93 0.12 1.20 -17.43
N GLU A 94 0.20 -0.03 -17.89
CA GLU A 94 -0.83 -0.62 -18.75
C GLU A 94 -1.95 -1.23 -17.88
N PHE A 95 -3.19 -1.02 -18.30
CA PHE A 95 -4.38 -1.61 -17.69
C PHE A 95 -5.05 -2.54 -18.67
N VAL A 96 -5.24 -3.79 -18.28
CA VAL A 96 -5.93 -4.80 -19.09
C VAL A 96 -7.28 -5.10 -18.44
N PHE A 97 -8.33 -4.48 -18.97
CA PHE A 97 -9.69 -4.69 -18.50
C PHE A 97 -10.28 -5.98 -19.04
N SER A 98 -11.01 -6.68 -18.19
CA SER A 98 -11.74 -7.90 -18.55
C SER A 98 -12.99 -8.04 -17.67
N ASP A 99 -13.98 -8.77 -18.19
CA ASP A 99 -15.14 -9.11 -17.38
C ASP A 99 -14.74 -10.09 -16.28
N LEU A 100 -15.05 -9.73 -15.04
CA LEU A 100 -14.60 -10.41 -13.84
C LEU A 100 -15.77 -10.65 -12.89
N ASP A 101 -15.94 -11.89 -12.46
CA ASP A 101 -16.79 -12.24 -11.32
C ASP A 101 -16.09 -11.84 -10.03
N LEU A 102 -16.59 -10.78 -9.38
CA LEU A 102 -16.00 -10.28 -8.14
C LEU A 102 -16.15 -11.25 -6.99
N ASN A 103 -17.24 -12.01 -6.90
CA ASN A 103 -17.42 -12.98 -5.83
C ASN A 103 -16.40 -14.11 -5.91
N ALA A 104 -16.11 -14.57 -7.12
CA ALA A 104 -15.06 -15.57 -7.35
C ALA A 104 -13.67 -15.02 -6.97
N LEU A 105 -13.33 -13.81 -7.42
CA LEU A 105 -12.06 -13.18 -7.08
C LEU A 105 -11.90 -12.97 -5.57
N PHE A 106 -12.95 -12.51 -4.87
CA PHE A 106 -12.86 -12.21 -3.43
C PHE A 106 -12.72 -13.49 -2.59
N LYS A 107 -13.28 -14.62 -3.03
CA LYS A 107 -13.01 -15.93 -2.43
C LYS A 107 -11.56 -16.37 -2.62
N GLU A 108 -10.99 -16.20 -3.80
CA GLU A 108 -9.56 -16.48 -4.04
C GLU A 108 -8.65 -15.61 -3.15
N ILE A 109 -9.00 -14.33 -2.98
CA ILE A 109 -8.28 -13.42 -2.09
C ILE A 109 -8.40 -13.88 -0.62
N GLU A 110 -9.59 -14.32 -0.18
CA GLU A 110 -9.81 -14.86 1.16
C GLU A 110 -8.91 -16.06 1.42
N GLU A 111 -8.95 -17.06 0.55
CA GLU A 111 -8.14 -18.27 0.65
C GLU A 111 -6.64 -17.93 0.70
N SER A 112 -6.20 -17.06 -0.19
CA SER A 112 -4.80 -16.61 -0.22
C SER A 112 -4.40 -15.84 1.05
N ALA A 113 -5.29 -15.01 1.60
CA ALA A 113 -5.03 -14.26 2.83
C ALA A 113 -4.97 -15.19 4.04
N GLN A 114 -5.87 -16.17 4.14
CA GLN A 114 -5.87 -17.17 5.21
C GLN A 114 -4.60 -18.01 5.22
N LEU A 115 -4.08 -18.41 4.06
CA LEU A 115 -2.80 -19.15 3.95
C LEU A 115 -1.59 -18.32 4.41
N ARG A 116 -1.62 -17.00 4.25
CA ARG A 116 -0.53 -16.10 4.68
C ARG A 116 -0.64 -15.66 6.12
N GLN A 117 -1.82 -15.80 6.72
CA GLN A 117 -2.07 -15.39 8.11
C GLN A 117 -1.32 -16.30 9.08
N LYS A 118 -0.36 -15.70 9.80
CA LYS A 118 0.44 -16.41 10.82
C LYS A 118 -0.30 -16.53 12.17
N ASN A 119 -1.26 -15.64 12.42
CA ASN A 119 -2.01 -15.62 13.67
C ASN A 119 -3.41 -16.22 13.45
N GLU A 120 -3.57 -17.51 13.67
CA GLU A 120 -4.83 -18.24 13.51
C GLU A 120 -5.97 -17.70 14.42
N ALA A 121 -5.63 -16.97 15.47
CA ALA A 121 -6.61 -16.35 16.37
C ALA A 121 -7.34 -15.15 15.76
N VAL A 122 -6.87 -14.62 14.62
CA VAL A 122 -7.47 -13.48 13.91
C VAL A 122 -8.08 -13.98 12.60
N PRO A 123 -9.37 -14.33 12.57
CA PRO A 123 -10.04 -14.78 11.36
C PRO A 123 -10.13 -13.67 10.32
N ILE A 124 -9.90 -14.04 9.06
CA ILE A 124 -10.10 -13.20 7.88
C ILE A 124 -11.32 -13.72 7.14
N ARG A 125 -12.29 -12.83 6.85
CA ARG A 125 -13.54 -13.22 6.20
C ARG A 125 -13.95 -12.27 5.10
N TYR A 126 -14.26 -12.82 3.94
CA TYR A 126 -14.98 -12.13 2.89
C TYR A 126 -16.47 -12.04 3.25
N ILE A 127 -17.06 -10.86 3.10
CA ILE A 127 -18.49 -10.61 3.34
C ILE A 127 -19.16 -10.35 1.97
N PRO A 128 -19.89 -11.35 1.43
CA PRO A 128 -20.60 -11.16 0.17
C PRO A 128 -21.87 -10.32 0.40
N GLU A 129 -21.87 -9.08 -0.09
CA GLU A 129 -23.04 -8.20 0.00
C GLU A 129 -23.89 -8.22 -1.28
N MET A 130 -23.36 -8.77 -2.38
CA MET A 130 -24.07 -8.89 -3.67
C MET A 130 -24.05 -10.36 -4.12
N PRO A 131 -25.20 -10.93 -4.52
CA PRO A 131 -25.28 -12.37 -4.87
C PRO A 131 -24.50 -12.69 -6.15
N ASP A 132 -24.54 -11.81 -7.16
CA ASP A 132 -23.81 -11.91 -8.41
C ASP A 132 -23.31 -10.52 -8.81
N CYS A 133 -22.04 -10.41 -9.17
CA CYS A 133 -21.45 -9.15 -9.63
C CYS A 133 -20.33 -9.43 -10.63
N THR A 134 -20.65 -9.21 -11.91
CA THR A 134 -19.65 -9.23 -12.98
C THR A 134 -19.43 -7.82 -13.47
N VAL A 135 -18.19 -7.38 -13.49
CA VAL A 135 -17.79 -6.02 -13.88
C VAL A 135 -16.60 -6.05 -14.81
N ASN A 136 -16.48 -5.05 -15.67
CA ASN A 136 -15.33 -4.89 -16.54
C ASN A 136 -14.25 -4.10 -15.79
N ILE A 137 -13.26 -4.80 -15.25
CA ILE A 137 -12.25 -4.20 -14.36
C ILE A 137 -10.87 -4.84 -14.60
N GLU A 138 -9.82 -4.18 -14.15
CA GLU A 138 -8.46 -4.70 -14.18
C GLU A 138 -8.20 -5.59 -12.95
N ARG A 139 -8.19 -6.92 -13.17
CA ARG A 139 -8.07 -7.94 -12.13
C ARG A 139 -6.82 -7.78 -11.27
N ASN A 140 -5.65 -7.59 -11.91
CA ASN A 140 -4.38 -7.60 -11.17
C ASN A 140 -4.27 -6.40 -10.25
N ARG A 141 -4.75 -5.23 -10.68
CA ARG A 141 -4.73 -4.00 -9.89
C ARG A 141 -5.73 -4.06 -8.74
N LEU A 142 -6.92 -4.56 -9.00
CA LEU A 142 -7.89 -4.79 -7.93
C LEU A 142 -7.34 -5.75 -6.87
N THR A 143 -6.79 -6.89 -7.31
CA THR A 143 -6.15 -7.87 -6.41
C THR A 143 -5.01 -7.26 -5.62
N GLN A 144 -4.19 -6.45 -6.24
CA GLN A 144 -3.06 -5.77 -5.62
C GLN A 144 -3.50 -4.80 -4.52
N VAL A 145 -4.47 -3.92 -4.82
CA VAL A 145 -5.01 -2.97 -3.84
C VAL A 145 -5.60 -3.69 -2.64
N MET A 146 -6.45 -4.70 -2.88
CA MET A 146 -7.04 -5.52 -1.83
C MET A 146 -5.99 -6.25 -0.99
N THR A 147 -4.98 -6.85 -1.63
CA THR A 147 -3.90 -7.56 -0.95
C THR A 147 -3.05 -6.63 -0.09
N ASN A 148 -2.73 -5.43 -0.57
CA ASN A 148 -1.99 -4.44 0.20
C ASN A 148 -2.76 -3.99 1.45
N MET A 149 -4.06 -3.72 1.32
CA MET A 149 -4.92 -3.35 2.45
C MET A 149 -5.05 -4.52 3.45
N LEU A 150 -5.24 -5.75 2.97
CA LEU A 150 -5.32 -6.95 3.81
C LEU A 150 -4.00 -7.22 4.54
N ASN A 151 -2.85 -7.06 3.89
CA ASN A 151 -1.54 -7.22 4.52
C ASN A 151 -1.35 -6.20 5.66
N ASN A 152 -1.82 -4.96 5.49
CA ASN A 152 -1.81 -3.97 6.57
C ASN A 152 -2.74 -4.39 7.71
N ALA A 153 -3.96 -4.83 7.42
CA ALA A 153 -4.89 -5.31 8.42
C ALA A 153 -4.30 -6.49 9.22
N MET A 154 -3.72 -7.50 8.56
CA MET A 154 -3.05 -8.63 9.21
C MET A 154 -1.88 -8.21 10.10
N LYS A 155 -1.13 -7.22 9.67
CA LYS A 155 0.04 -6.69 10.39
C LYS A 155 -0.33 -5.97 11.68
N PHE A 156 -1.42 -5.23 11.69
CA PHE A 156 -1.81 -4.36 12.80
C PHE A 156 -2.96 -4.89 13.66
N THR A 157 -3.45 -6.12 13.36
CA THR A 157 -4.48 -6.80 14.16
C THR A 157 -3.87 -7.97 14.89
N TYR A 158 -3.65 -7.82 16.19
CA TYR A 158 -3.09 -8.89 17.04
C TYR A 158 -4.18 -9.78 17.65
N SER A 159 -5.39 -9.26 17.79
CA SER A 159 -6.57 -9.97 18.28
C SER A 159 -7.84 -9.38 17.65
N GLY A 160 -8.90 -10.18 17.58
CA GLY A 160 -10.17 -9.77 16.98
C GLY A 160 -10.38 -10.38 15.60
N SER A 161 -10.70 -9.58 14.59
CA SER A 161 -11.03 -10.09 13.24
C SER A 161 -10.72 -9.10 12.14
N ILE A 162 -10.61 -9.61 10.92
CA ILE A 162 -10.49 -8.85 9.68
C ILE A 162 -11.65 -9.25 8.78
N THR A 163 -12.38 -8.28 8.26
CA THR A 163 -13.44 -8.49 7.29
C THR A 163 -13.20 -7.62 6.07
N PHE A 164 -13.58 -8.10 4.90
CA PHE A 164 -13.46 -7.34 3.68
C PHE A 164 -14.59 -7.68 2.71
N GLY A 165 -14.84 -6.80 1.76
CA GLY A 165 -15.93 -6.99 0.82
C GLY A 165 -16.03 -5.83 -0.15
N TYR A 166 -17.12 -5.84 -0.90
CA TYR A 166 -17.49 -4.75 -1.78
C TYR A 166 -19.01 -4.62 -1.81
N ARG A 167 -19.47 -3.40 -2.09
CA ARG A 167 -20.89 -3.08 -2.25
C ARG A 167 -21.08 -1.98 -3.28
N LEU A 168 -22.29 -1.83 -3.77
CA LEU A 168 -22.63 -0.67 -4.59
C LEU A 168 -22.61 0.58 -3.71
N LYS A 169 -21.88 1.61 -4.12
CA LYS A 169 -21.88 2.92 -3.47
C LYS A 169 -23.04 3.76 -3.97
N ASP A 170 -23.18 3.81 -5.29
CA ASP A 170 -24.23 4.47 -6.05
C ASP A 170 -24.38 3.78 -7.42
N THR A 171 -25.06 4.40 -8.38
CA THR A 171 -25.30 3.80 -9.71
C THR A 171 -24.03 3.57 -10.53
N ASP A 172 -22.95 4.29 -10.25
CA ASP A 172 -21.77 4.36 -11.11
C ASP A 172 -20.48 3.90 -10.41
N PHE A 173 -20.53 3.65 -9.09
CA PHE A 173 -19.35 3.28 -8.31
C PHE A 173 -19.57 2.08 -7.41
N LEU A 174 -18.59 1.17 -7.42
CA LEU A 174 -18.42 0.16 -6.39
C LEU A 174 -17.56 0.69 -5.25
N TYR A 175 -17.91 0.30 -4.03
CA TYR A 175 -17.17 0.59 -2.80
C TYR A 175 -16.55 -0.70 -2.29
N PHE A 176 -15.24 -0.72 -2.20
CA PHE A 176 -14.43 -1.83 -1.70
C PHE A 176 -13.88 -1.46 -0.33
N TYR A 177 -13.81 -2.41 0.59
CA TYR A 177 -13.34 -2.14 1.94
C TYR A 177 -12.60 -3.32 2.57
N VAL A 178 -11.70 -2.99 3.49
CA VAL A 178 -11.06 -3.90 4.44
C VAL A 178 -11.19 -3.28 5.82
N THR A 179 -11.89 -3.97 6.72
CA THR A 179 -12.10 -3.55 8.12
C THR A 179 -11.34 -4.49 9.04
N ASP A 180 -10.55 -3.92 9.91
CA ASP A 180 -9.83 -4.60 10.98
C ASP A 180 -10.25 -4.09 12.36
N THR A 181 -10.05 -4.91 13.38
CA THR A 181 -10.25 -4.55 14.78
C THR A 181 -8.92 -4.35 15.51
N GLY A 182 -7.92 -3.85 14.80
CA GLY A 182 -6.56 -3.67 15.29
C GLY A 182 -6.35 -2.42 16.15
N CYS A 183 -5.12 -1.92 16.16
CA CYS A 183 -4.74 -0.78 16.99
C CYS A 183 -5.39 0.55 16.61
N GLY A 184 -5.93 0.66 15.40
CA GLY A 184 -6.47 1.92 14.87
C GLY A 184 -5.39 2.96 14.58
N ILE A 185 -5.82 4.15 14.15
CA ILE A 185 -4.97 5.25 13.69
C ILE A 185 -5.42 6.53 14.38
N GLU A 186 -4.46 7.30 14.90
CA GLU A 186 -4.70 8.62 15.48
C GLU A 186 -5.20 9.61 14.43
N GLU A 187 -6.07 10.55 14.83
CA GLU A 187 -6.75 11.49 13.93
C GLU A 187 -5.78 12.30 13.08
N ASP A 188 -4.73 12.82 13.70
CA ASP A 188 -3.69 13.63 13.05
C ASP A 188 -2.83 12.86 12.02
N LYS A 189 -2.89 11.52 12.03
CA LYS A 189 -2.13 10.66 11.12
C LYS A 189 -2.94 10.16 9.93
N LYS A 190 -4.27 10.22 10.00
CA LYS A 190 -5.16 9.69 8.94
C LYS A 190 -4.91 10.30 7.57
N ASP A 191 -4.67 11.60 7.50
CA ASP A 191 -4.42 12.31 6.24
C ASP A 191 -3.06 11.93 5.62
N THR A 192 -2.16 11.37 6.41
CA THR A 192 -0.79 11.07 5.98
C THR A 192 -0.55 9.60 5.61
N VAL A 193 -1.46 8.68 5.98
CA VAL A 193 -1.23 7.22 5.82
C VAL A 193 -1.03 6.76 4.37
N PHE A 194 -1.57 7.50 3.40
CA PHE A 194 -1.36 7.25 1.97
C PHE A 194 -0.08 7.91 1.43
N GLY A 195 0.66 8.62 2.28
CA GLY A 195 1.94 9.22 1.91
C GLY A 195 3.03 8.18 1.64
N ARG A 196 4.03 8.56 0.86
CA ARG A 196 5.18 7.70 0.53
C ARG A 196 6.12 7.57 1.71
N PHE A 197 6.56 6.34 2.02
CA PHE A 197 7.44 5.99 3.14
C PHE A 197 6.86 6.34 4.52
N VAL A 198 5.55 6.51 4.61
CA VAL A 198 4.89 6.74 5.90
C VAL A 198 4.79 5.41 6.65
N LYS A 199 5.33 5.42 7.86
CA LYS A 199 5.21 4.34 8.84
C LYS A 199 4.70 4.96 10.13
N LEU A 200 3.57 4.50 10.63
CA LEU A 200 2.97 5.02 11.87
C LEU A 200 3.74 4.57 13.12
N ASP A 201 4.46 3.45 12.98
CA ASP A 201 5.38 2.91 13.99
C ASP A 201 6.73 2.63 13.32
N SER A 202 7.80 3.15 13.91
CA SER A 202 9.18 2.99 13.42
C SER A 202 9.69 1.54 13.48
N PHE A 203 9.07 0.69 14.31
CA PHE A 203 9.43 -0.73 14.42
C PHE A 203 8.63 -1.62 13.47
N SER A 204 7.64 -1.07 12.79
CA SER A 204 6.80 -1.87 11.90
C SER A 204 7.51 -2.21 10.59
N GLN A 205 7.62 -3.52 10.28
CA GLN A 205 8.17 -4.00 9.01
C GLN A 205 7.32 -3.53 7.82
N GLY A 206 7.98 -3.20 6.71
CA GLY A 206 7.34 -2.83 5.45
C GLY A 206 8.00 -1.63 4.80
N THR A 207 7.69 -1.42 3.52
CA THR A 207 8.32 -0.39 2.68
C THR A 207 7.76 1.02 2.91
N GLY A 208 6.53 1.13 3.45
CA GLY A 208 5.81 2.40 3.53
C GLY A 208 5.32 2.92 2.17
N LEU A 209 5.37 2.10 1.12
CA LEU A 209 4.92 2.45 -0.22
C LEU A 209 3.56 1.84 -0.59
N GLY A 210 3.16 0.74 0.04
CA GLY A 210 1.97 -0.01 -0.34
C GLY A 210 0.70 0.82 -0.44
N LEU A 211 0.38 1.64 0.56
CA LEU A 211 -0.84 2.48 0.54
C LEU A 211 -0.73 3.63 -0.49
N SER A 212 0.45 4.20 -0.70
CA SER A 212 0.66 5.22 -1.74
C SER A 212 0.53 4.64 -3.15
N ILE A 213 0.92 3.39 -3.35
CA ILE A 213 0.66 2.64 -4.60
C ILE A 213 -0.84 2.38 -4.76
N CYS A 214 -1.53 1.95 -3.69
CA CYS A 214 -2.99 1.78 -3.73
C CYS A 214 -3.69 3.07 -4.16
N GLN A 215 -3.35 4.20 -3.56
CA GLN A 215 -3.91 5.49 -3.93
C GLN A 215 -3.66 5.80 -5.40
N SER A 216 -2.41 5.70 -5.85
CA SER A 216 -2.05 6.00 -7.23
C SER A 216 -2.75 5.09 -8.25
N VAL A 217 -2.87 3.79 -7.96
CA VAL A 217 -3.58 2.83 -8.83
C VAL A 217 -5.06 3.18 -8.91
N VAL A 218 -5.72 3.40 -7.75
CA VAL A 218 -7.15 3.71 -7.68
C VAL A 218 -7.47 5.02 -8.38
N GLU A 219 -6.66 6.07 -8.18
CA GLU A 219 -6.84 7.37 -8.85
C GLU A 219 -6.69 7.26 -10.38
N ASN A 220 -5.73 6.45 -10.87
CA ASN A 220 -5.57 6.18 -12.30
C ASN A 220 -6.75 5.37 -12.89
N LEU A 221 -7.46 4.60 -12.08
CA LEU A 221 -8.69 3.89 -12.47
C LEU A 221 -9.95 4.76 -12.31
N GLY A 222 -9.81 6.04 -11.94
CA GLY A 222 -10.92 6.99 -11.79
C GLY A 222 -11.65 6.91 -10.45
N GLY A 223 -11.06 6.24 -9.46
CA GLY A 223 -11.61 6.09 -8.13
C GLY A 223 -11.03 7.02 -7.07
N SER A 224 -11.34 6.73 -5.81
CA SER A 224 -10.85 7.44 -4.63
C SER A 224 -10.56 6.46 -3.51
N VAL A 225 -9.62 6.78 -2.63
CA VAL A 225 -9.27 5.99 -1.43
C VAL A 225 -9.54 6.78 -0.17
N GLY A 226 -9.69 6.07 0.94
CA GLY A 226 -9.80 6.70 2.26
C GLY A 226 -9.65 5.72 3.40
N VAL A 227 -9.65 6.26 4.62
CA VAL A 227 -9.58 5.49 5.85
C VAL A 227 -10.52 6.08 6.90
N GLU A 228 -11.24 5.22 7.57
CA GLU A 228 -12.00 5.50 8.77
C GLU A 228 -11.36 4.69 9.91
N SER A 229 -10.97 5.34 10.99
CA SER A 229 -10.27 4.66 12.07
C SER A 229 -10.46 5.37 13.39
N GLU A 230 -10.39 4.60 14.47
CA GLU A 230 -10.39 5.10 15.84
C GLU A 230 -9.36 4.32 16.65
N PRO A 231 -8.45 5.01 17.38
CA PRO A 231 -7.45 4.35 18.21
C PRO A 231 -8.06 3.31 19.15
N GLY A 232 -7.51 2.09 19.11
CA GLY A 232 -7.97 0.96 19.92
C GLY A 232 -9.25 0.27 19.45
N LYS A 233 -9.88 0.72 18.37
CA LYS A 233 -11.09 0.09 17.79
C LYS A 233 -10.86 -0.55 16.43
N GLY A 234 -9.76 -0.19 15.76
CA GLY A 234 -9.41 -0.67 14.44
C GLY A 234 -9.59 0.35 13.33
N SER A 235 -9.50 -0.12 12.09
CA SER A 235 -9.56 0.72 10.89
C SER A 235 -10.40 0.09 9.81
N THR A 236 -11.00 0.93 8.98
CA THR A 236 -11.60 0.56 7.70
C THR A 236 -10.89 1.33 6.60
N PHE A 237 -10.07 0.64 5.82
CA PHE A 237 -9.52 1.16 4.58
C PHE A 237 -10.48 0.88 3.44
N TRP A 238 -10.75 1.87 2.63
CA TRP A 238 -11.70 1.76 1.54
C TRP A 238 -11.22 2.44 0.27
N PHE A 239 -11.77 2.00 -0.85
CA PHE A 239 -11.64 2.69 -2.13
C PHE A 239 -12.90 2.51 -2.98
N THR A 240 -13.04 3.35 -3.98
CA THR A 240 -14.12 3.27 -4.96
C THR A 240 -13.56 3.10 -6.36
N LEU A 241 -14.27 2.37 -7.21
CA LEU A 241 -13.98 2.29 -8.64
C LEU A 241 -15.28 2.45 -9.43
N PRO A 242 -15.23 3.10 -10.62
CA PRO A 242 -16.38 3.24 -11.50
C PRO A 242 -16.82 1.92 -12.13
#